data_3c4fba6ed9e0d18c2d106de6b8d7a06f
#
_entry.id   3c4fba6ed9e0d18c2d106de6b8d7a06f
#
_cell.length_a   1.000
_cell.length_b   1.000
_cell.length_c   1.000
_cell.angle_alpha   90.00
_cell.angle_beta   90.00
_cell.angle_gamma   90.00
#
_symmetry.space_group_name_H-M   'P 1'
#
loop_
_entity.id
_entity.type
_entity.pdbx_description
1 polymer ?
#
loop_
_entity_poly.entity_id
_entity_poly.type
_entity_poly.pdbx_seq_one_letter_code
_entity_poly.pdbx_strand_id
1 'polypeptide(L)'
;MAIDSSATAQRTVAVIGAGAAGLCAAKHLLAKGLQVVVFEIGSKVGGLWVYENDNGLSPAYQSLHVNSENKVTAYQDFPFPESAPLYPDHTQMAQYLEAYTDRFALRPHIRFRSKVTAVRVVEGAPGSGWMVTLDGAAPQFFDAVVVASGHQGVPRHPPFAQDFAGDYLHSHRYRVPDPFKGKNVLVVGVGNSACDIAADICTVTASTTMAARSPVLLMPRMFLGVPTARLLGKIEKLWMPWAIRRRVRELVARLAHGRMEQWGFVTPKTRTHPAGHHLLIGHFIWNRIKAMPGVASVRGHAVTFSDGSVRHFDTMIAATGYEVHLPFLDAETSPVRGRWLELYHQVVRPGVPGLYFMGFFNVSGGGNIRMMDDQAQWVAALEVGEIGLPAPEAMLRVIHKERKTMFRLYPDSPRYALELDPLSYRAALADDMRRTARRQ
;
A
#
# COMPACT_ATOMS: atom_id res chain seq x y z
N MET A 1 7.26 -54.06 20.23
CA MET A 1 6.46 -52.83 20.45
C MET A 1 7.36 -51.67 20.09
N ALA A 2 7.42 -51.32 18.82
CA ALA A 2 8.22 -50.22 18.32
C ALA A 2 7.33 -48.99 18.29
N ILE A 3 7.64 -48.00 19.10
CA ILE A 3 6.99 -46.68 19.07
C ILE A 3 7.64 -45.91 17.91
N ASP A 4 6.96 -45.90 16.80
CA ASP A 4 7.30 -45.07 15.64
C ASP A 4 6.93 -43.60 15.97
N SER A 5 7.86 -42.86 16.56
CA SER A 5 7.75 -41.43 16.83
C SER A 5 8.51 -40.65 15.75
N SER A 6 8.08 -40.74 14.51
CA SER A 6 8.38 -39.68 13.55
C SER A 6 7.47 -38.48 13.83
N ALA A 7 7.76 -37.75 14.91
CA ALA A 7 7.24 -36.41 15.06
C ALA A 7 7.78 -35.62 13.84
N THR A 8 6.99 -35.49 12.80
CA THR A 8 7.27 -34.59 11.66
C THR A 8 7.56 -33.24 12.26
N ALA A 9 8.81 -32.77 12.18
CA ALA A 9 9.22 -31.48 12.71
C ALA A 9 8.26 -30.43 12.17
N GLN A 10 7.60 -29.70 13.07
CA GLN A 10 6.62 -28.70 12.71
C GLN A 10 7.31 -27.60 11.89
N ARG A 11 6.83 -27.34 10.68
CA ARG A 11 7.41 -26.32 9.78
C ARG A 11 7.43 -24.96 10.44
N THR A 12 8.52 -24.24 10.24
CA THR A 12 8.79 -22.91 10.81
C THR A 12 8.72 -21.83 9.75
N VAL A 13 8.04 -20.73 10.04
CA VAL A 13 7.86 -19.60 9.10
C VAL A 13 8.32 -18.31 9.75
N ALA A 14 9.23 -17.58 9.09
CA ALA A 14 9.58 -16.22 9.45
C ALA A 14 8.65 -15.24 8.76
N VAL A 15 8.12 -14.27 9.51
CA VAL A 15 7.35 -13.14 8.97
C VAL A 15 8.12 -11.85 9.21
N ILE A 16 8.40 -11.06 8.18
CA ILE A 16 9.17 -9.82 8.27
C ILE A 16 8.22 -8.61 8.27
N GLY A 17 8.05 -8.00 9.43
CA GLY A 17 7.18 -6.86 9.69
C GLY A 17 5.91 -7.21 10.45
N ALA A 18 5.57 -6.42 11.48
CA ALA A 18 4.35 -6.54 12.28
C ALA A 18 3.32 -5.43 11.93
N GLY A 19 3.25 -5.03 10.68
CA GLY A 19 2.18 -4.23 10.11
C GLY A 19 0.95 -5.08 9.79
N ALA A 20 -0.08 -4.48 9.19
CA ALA A 20 -1.34 -5.17 8.88
C ALA A 20 -1.14 -6.49 8.09
N ALA A 21 -0.24 -6.53 7.11
CA ALA A 21 0.02 -7.74 6.32
C ALA A 21 0.69 -8.84 7.15
N GLY A 22 1.69 -8.49 7.96
CA GLY A 22 2.41 -9.48 8.77
C GLY A 22 1.57 -10.06 9.90
N LEU A 23 0.73 -9.25 10.53
CA LEU A 23 -0.17 -9.71 11.59
C LEU A 23 -1.19 -10.73 11.07
N CYS A 24 -1.84 -10.48 9.92
CA CYS A 24 -2.76 -11.46 9.37
C CYS A 24 -2.04 -12.69 8.81
N ALA A 25 -0.82 -12.55 8.26
CA ALA A 25 0.01 -13.69 7.89
C ALA A 25 0.27 -14.60 9.10
N ALA A 26 0.77 -14.03 10.20
CA ALA A 26 1.05 -14.78 11.42
C ALA A 26 -0.20 -15.51 11.95
N LYS A 27 -1.35 -14.83 12.01
CA LYS A 27 -2.62 -15.43 12.46
C LYS A 27 -2.99 -16.65 11.62
N HIS A 28 -2.99 -16.53 10.28
CA HIS A 28 -3.44 -17.63 9.42
C HIS A 28 -2.45 -18.80 9.39
N LEU A 29 -1.15 -18.53 9.45
CA LEU A 29 -0.11 -19.56 9.55
C LEU A 29 -0.19 -20.32 10.88
N LEU A 30 -0.36 -19.61 12.01
CA LEU A 30 -0.57 -20.23 13.33
C LEU A 30 -1.84 -21.07 13.38
N ALA A 31 -2.93 -20.59 12.76
CA ALA A 31 -4.19 -21.32 12.67
C ALA A 31 -4.07 -22.64 11.87
N LYS A 32 -3.06 -22.75 11.00
CA LYS A 32 -2.71 -23.98 10.25
C LYS A 32 -1.72 -24.87 11.03
N GLY A 33 -1.37 -24.55 12.26
CA GLY A 33 -0.48 -25.34 13.08
C GLY A 33 1.01 -25.16 12.79
N LEU A 34 1.40 -24.13 12.03
CA LEU A 34 2.80 -23.82 11.76
C LEU A 34 3.44 -23.06 12.91
N GLN A 35 4.75 -23.20 13.10
CA GLN A 35 5.52 -22.36 14.03
C GLN A 35 5.86 -21.03 13.34
N VAL A 36 5.51 -19.91 13.96
CA VAL A 36 5.69 -18.58 13.35
C VAL A 36 6.54 -17.70 14.26
N VAL A 37 7.51 -16.99 13.65
CA VAL A 37 8.25 -15.91 14.29
C VAL A 37 8.11 -14.67 13.44
N VAL A 38 7.57 -13.59 14.03
CA VAL A 38 7.45 -12.28 13.38
C VAL A 38 8.60 -11.41 13.83
N PHE A 39 9.37 -10.87 12.89
CA PHE A 39 10.45 -9.91 13.14
C PHE A 39 9.97 -8.50 12.84
N GLU A 40 9.87 -7.66 13.89
CA GLU A 40 9.50 -6.25 13.75
C GLU A 40 10.70 -5.37 14.10
N ILE A 41 11.04 -4.45 13.20
CA ILE A 41 12.17 -3.54 13.39
C ILE A 41 11.89 -2.49 14.47
N GLY A 42 10.62 -2.09 14.65
CA GLY A 42 10.18 -1.14 15.69
C GLY A 42 9.86 -1.80 17.03
N SER A 43 9.41 -0.99 17.97
CA SER A 43 8.98 -1.43 19.30
C SER A 43 7.49 -1.71 19.42
N LYS A 44 6.70 -1.46 18.36
CA LYS A 44 5.23 -1.54 18.35
C LYS A 44 4.72 -2.26 17.11
N VAL A 45 3.58 -2.90 17.22
CA VAL A 45 2.82 -3.38 16.05
C VAL A 45 2.09 -2.21 15.37
N GLY A 46 1.73 -2.38 14.09
CA GLY A 46 0.91 -1.41 13.37
C GLY A 46 1.58 -0.80 12.14
N GLY A 47 2.90 -0.93 12.00
CA GLY A 47 3.64 -0.50 10.81
C GLY A 47 3.45 0.97 10.49
N LEU A 48 2.92 1.28 9.29
CA LEU A 48 2.73 2.67 8.81
C LEU A 48 1.69 3.49 9.61
N TRP A 49 0.80 2.82 10.39
CA TRP A 49 -0.24 3.51 11.15
C TRP A 49 0.25 4.05 12.50
N VAL A 50 1.42 3.65 12.93
CA VAL A 50 2.05 4.16 14.16
C VAL A 50 2.66 5.53 13.88
N TYR A 51 2.06 6.57 14.44
CA TYR A 51 2.61 7.94 14.36
C TYR A 51 3.97 8.01 15.07
N GLU A 52 4.95 8.65 14.42
CA GLU A 52 6.32 8.76 14.96
C GLU A 52 6.90 7.40 15.39
N ASN A 53 6.67 6.37 14.56
CA ASN A 53 7.19 5.04 14.81
C ASN A 53 8.73 5.07 14.93
N ASP A 54 9.26 4.43 15.98
CA ASP A 54 10.69 4.38 16.27
C ASP A 54 11.51 3.60 15.23
N ASN A 55 10.85 2.91 14.29
CA ASN A 55 11.50 2.30 13.13
C ASN A 55 11.87 3.31 12.03
N GLY A 56 11.41 4.55 12.09
CA GLY A 56 11.68 5.62 11.11
C GLY A 56 11.01 5.42 9.74
N LEU A 57 10.18 4.40 9.55
CA LEU A 57 9.57 4.03 8.26
C LEU A 57 8.10 4.42 8.12
N SER A 58 7.48 4.94 9.18
CA SER A 58 6.08 5.35 9.13
C SER A 58 5.91 6.73 8.49
N PRO A 59 5.08 6.85 7.44
CA PRO A 59 4.72 8.14 6.84
C PRO A 59 3.51 8.81 7.52
N ALA A 60 3.05 8.32 8.67
CA ALA A 60 1.88 8.86 9.33
C ALA A 60 2.07 10.32 9.76
N TYR A 61 1.03 11.11 9.60
CA TYR A 61 0.91 12.50 10.05
C TYR A 61 -0.33 12.66 10.94
N GLN A 62 -0.38 13.70 11.75
CA GLN A 62 -1.39 13.88 12.80
C GLN A 62 -2.84 13.84 12.26
N SER A 63 -3.08 14.42 11.10
CA SER A 63 -4.41 14.45 10.47
C SER A 63 -4.73 13.23 9.60
N LEU A 64 -3.88 12.18 9.60
CA LEU A 64 -4.08 11.01 8.74
C LEU A 64 -5.29 10.19 9.15
N HIS A 65 -6.19 9.98 8.20
CA HIS A 65 -7.33 9.07 8.30
C HIS A 65 -7.30 8.03 7.18
N VAL A 66 -7.95 6.91 7.38
CA VAL A 66 -8.18 5.93 6.32
C VAL A 66 -9.00 6.54 5.17
N ASN A 67 -8.76 6.06 3.95
CA ASN A 67 -9.46 6.53 2.74
C ASN A 67 -10.72 5.70 2.40
N SER A 68 -10.93 4.59 3.10
CA SER A 68 -12.11 3.72 2.98
C SER A 68 -12.83 3.62 4.32
N GLU A 69 -14.15 3.38 4.29
CA GLU A 69 -14.91 3.21 5.51
C GLU A 69 -14.41 2.03 6.35
N ASN A 70 -14.63 2.07 7.67
CA ASN A 70 -14.21 1.06 8.63
C ASN A 70 -14.65 -0.36 8.24
N LYS A 71 -15.89 -0.56 7.76
CA LYS A 71 -16.43 -1.87 7.34
C LYS A 71 -15.70 -2.47 6.14
N VAL A 72 -15.15 -1.66 5.26
CA VAL A 72 -14.36 -2.10 4.09
C VAL A 72 -12.90 -2.29 4.47
N THR A 73 -12.41 -1.48 5.41
CA THR A 73 -11.01 -1.49 5.86
C THR A 73 -10.71 -2.69 6.77
N ALA A 74 -11.65 -3.13 7.62
CA ALA A 74 -11.46 -4.20 8.60
C ALA A 74 -11.02 -5.54 7.99
N TYR A 75 -10.32 -6.36 8.76
CA TYR A 75 -10.18 -7.80 8.50
C TYR A 75 -11.56 -8.49 8.45
N GLN A 76 -11.64 -9.64 7.80
CA GLN A 76 -12.94 -10.30 7.58
C GLN A 76 -13.59 -10.78 8.89
N ASP A 77 -12.80 -11.26 9.82
CA ASP A 77 -13.22 -11.85 11.09
C ASP A 77 -12.94 -10.97 12.31
N PHE A 78 -12.51 -9.73 12.08
CA PHE A 78 -12.26 -8.76 13.15
C PHE A 78 -12.77 -7.37 12.74
N PRO A 79 -14.08 -7.11 12.92
CA PRO A 79 -14.66 -5.80 12.59
C PRO A 79 -14.21 -4.73 13.59
N PHE A 80 -14.24 -3.47 13.17
CA PHE A 80 -14.16 -2.35 14.12
C PHE A 80 -15.34 -2.37 15.07
N PRO A 81 -15.16 -1.88 16.32
CA PRO A 81 -16.27 -1.71 17.26
C PRO A 81 -17.32 -0.74 16.69
N GLU A 82 -18.59 -0.89 17.09
CA GLU A 82 -19.69 -0.03 16.61
C GLU A 82 -19.47 1.45 16.92
N SER A 83 -18.76 1.76 17.99
CA SER A 83 -18.38 3.12 18.39
C SER A 83 -17.29 3.75 17.51
N ALA A 84 -16.62 2.98 16.65
CA ALA A 84 -15.57 3.50 15.80
C ALA A 84 -16.12 4.47 14.73
N PRO A 85 -15.42 5.57 14.44
CA PRO A 85 -15.85 6.50 13.40
C PRO A 85 -15.83 5.80 12.02
N LEU A 86 -16.64 6.34 11.11
CA LEU A 86 -16.76 5.78 9.75
C LEU A 86 -15.43 5.74 9.00
N TYR A 87 -14.55 6.71 9.25
CA TYR A 87 -13.19 6.82 8.72
C TYR A 87 -12.21 6.98 9.89
N PRO A 88 -11.73 5.88 10.49
CA PRO A 88 -10.77 5.94 11.60
C PRO A 88 -9.51 6.73 11.26
N ASP A 89 -8.96 7.43 12.24
CA ASP A 89 -7.64 8.07 12.15
C ASP A 89 -6.50 7.06 12.36
N HIS A 90 -5.26 7.53 12.23
CA HIS A 90 -4.08 6.68 12.40
C HIS A 90 -3.97 6.09 13.81
N THR A 91 -4.41 6.82 14.86
CA THR A 91 -4.37 6.34 16.25
C THR A 91 -5.35 5.18 16.43
N GLN A 92 -6.58 5.34 15.93
CA GLN A 92 -7.60 4.31 15.96
C GLN A 92 -7.22 3.08 15.13
N MET A 93 -6.51 3.29 14.01
CA MET A 93 -5.95 2.20 13.23
C MET A 93 -4.85 1.46 13.96
N ALA A 94 -3.94 2.16 14.63
CA ALA A 94 -2.91 1.54 15.46
C ALA A 94 -3.53 0.73 16.60
N GLN A 95 -4.50 1.30 17.31
CA GLN A 95 -5.26 0.61 18.37
C GLN A 95 -6.02 -0.63 17.86
N TYR A 96 -6.59 -0.55 16.66
CA TYR A 96 -7.25 -1.68 16.00
C TYR A 96 -6.27 -2.83 15.72
N LEU A 97 -5.06 -2.54 15.25
CA LEU A 97 -4.03 -3.55 15.00
C LEU A 97 -3.44 -4.13 16.30
N GLU A 98 -3.31 -3.32 17.36
CA GLU A 98 -2.97 -3.80 18.71
C GLU A 98 -4.04 -4.78 19.22
N ALA A 99 -5.32 -4.37 19.15
CA ALA A 99 -6.45 -5.20 19.59
C ALA A 99 -6.54 -6.52 18.77
N TYR A 100 -6.24 -6.47 17.46
CA TYR A 100 -6.13 -7.67 16.63
C TYR A 100 -5.01 -8.60 17.11
N THR A 101 -3.84 -8.01 17.41
CA THR A 101 -2.68 -8.76 17.93
C THR A 101 -3.01 -9.49 19.23
N ASP A 102 -3.69 -8.82 20.15
CA ASP A 102 -4.07 -9.39 21.43
C ASP A 102 -5.20 -10.42 21.30
N ARG A 103 -6.22 -10.12 20.46
CA ARG A 103 -7.36 -11.04 20.21
C ARG A 103 -6.94 -12.40 19.68
N PHE A 104 -5.92 -12.43 18.82
CA PHE A 104 -5.40 -13.65 18.22
C PHE A 104 -4.12 -14.17 18.88
N ALA A 105 -3.78 -13.65 20.06
CA ALA A 105 -2.59 -14.07 20.86
C ALA A 105 -1.29 -14.05 20.04
N LEU A 106 -1.11 -13.05 19.15
CA LEU A 106 0.07 -12.99 18.27
C LEU A 106 1.32 -12.46 18.98
N ARG A 107 1.16 -11.71 20.07
CA ARG A 107 2.27 -11.02 20.75
C ARG A 107 3.44 -11.94 21.15
N PRO A 108 3.24 -13.15 21.68
CA PRO A 108 4.35 -14.07 22.00
C PRO A 108 5.19 -14.49 20.79
N HIS A 109 4.65 -14.37 19.59
CA HIS A 109 5.32 -14.72 18.33
C HIS A 109 6.09 -13.56 17.72
N ILE A 110 5.99 -12.32 18.27
CA ILE A 110 6.61 -11.13 17.74
C ILE A 110 7.91 -10.80 18.47
N ARG A 111 9.00 -10.71 17.72
CA ARG A 111 10.29 -10.20 18.21
C ARG A 111 10.45 -8.77 17.74
N PHE A 112 10.27 -7.84 18.68
CA PHE A 112 10.46 -6.41 18.43
C PHE A 112 11.95 -6.04 18.37
N ARG A 113 12.26 -4.86 17.79
CA ARG A 113 13.62 -4.35 17.62
C ARG A 113 14.53 -5.34 16.91
N SER A 114 13.96 -6.08 15.98
CA SER A 114 14.59 -7.19 15.26
C SER A 114 14.69 -6.88 13.78
N LYS A 115 15.70 -6.11 13.40
CA LYS A 115 15.95 -5.73 12.01
C LYS A 115 16.53 -6.90 11.23
N VAL A 116 15.78 -7.39 10.24
CA VAL A 116 16.29 -8.38 9.28
C VAL A 116 17.23 -7.68 8.30
N THR A 117 18.45 -8.21 8.18
CA THR A 117 19.52 -7.68 7.33
C THR A 117 19.81 -8.57 6.13
N ALA A 118 19.51 -9.87 6.21
CA ALA A 118 19.63 -10.79 5.07
C ALA A 118 18.60 -11.92 5.15
N VAL A 119 18.14 -12.34 3.97
CA VAL A 119 17.35 -13.56 3.74
C VAL A 119 18.01 -14.29 2.57
N ARG A 120 18.49 -15.50 2.79
CA ARG A 120 19.22 -16.29 1.81
C ARG A 120 18.66 -17.69 1.75
N VAL A 121 18.65 -18.27 0.55
CA VAL A 121 18.31 -19.68 0.38
C VAL A 121 19.39 -20.56 1.03
N VAL A 122 19.00 -21.68 1.64
CA VAL A 122 19.96 -22.67 2.11
C VAL A 122 20.54 -23.39 0.90
N GLU A 123 21.89 -23.50 0.84
CA GLU A 123 22.57 -24.21 -0.24
C GLU A 123 22.22 -25.70 -0.23
N GLY A 124 21.93 -26.26 -1.41
CA GLY A 124 21.72 -27.70 -1.56
C GLY A 124 20.59 -28.11 -2.52
N ALA A 125 19.41 -27.51 -2.43
CA ALA A 125 18.31 -27.73 -3.39
C ALA A 125 17.26 -26.63 -3.28
N PRO A 126 16.56 -26.29 -4.38
CA PRO A 126 15.38 -25.42 -4.32
C PRO A 126 14.33 -25.99 -3.34
N GLY A 127 13.94 -25.20 -2.34
CA GLY A 127 12.99 -25.63 -1.31
C GLY A 127 13.60 -26.14 0.00
N SER A 128 14.93 -26.14 0.14
CA SER A 128 15.64 -26.57 1.37
C SER A 128 15.44 -25.64 2.56
N GLY A 129 14.80 -24.48 2.40
CA GLY A 129 14.56 -23.50 3.44
C GLY A 129 15.38 -22.22 3.31
N TRP A 130 15.35 -21.40 4.34
CA TRP A 130 15.84 -20.02 4.33
C TRP A 130 16.66 -19.70 5.57
N MET A 131 17.78 -19.05 5.40
CA MET A 131 18.54 -18.42 6.48
C MET A 131 18.13 -16.95 6.60
N VAL A 132 17.60 -16.58 7.76
CA VAL A 132 17.24 -15.20 8.11
C VAL A 132 18.26 -14.67 9.11
N THR A 133 18.90 -13.55 8.76
CA THR A 133 19.92 -12.90 9.60
C THR A 133 19.35 -11.59 10.14
N LEU A 134 19.45 -11.41 11.45
CA LEU A 134 19.14 -10.15 12.13
C LEU A 134 20.40 -9.32 12.30
N ASP A 135 20.23 -8.03 12.53
CA ASP A 135 21.33 -7.13 12.86
C ASP A 135 22.06 -7.60 14.13
N GLY A 136 23.37 -7.84 14.03
CA GLY A 136 24.21 -8.29 15.14
C GLY A 136 23.95 -9.74 15.63
N ALA A 137 23.18 -10.58 14.92
CA ALA A 137 22.85 -11.93 15.34
C ALA A 137 23.28 -13.00 14.31
N ALA A 138 23.46 -14.24 14.79
CA ALA A 138 23.69 -15.39 13.91
C ALA A 138 22.46 -15.69 13.04
N PRO A 139 22.65 -16.19 11.81
CA PRO A 139 21.56 -16.63 10.95
C PRO A 139 20.69 -17.71 11.61
N GLN A 140 19.38 -17.64 11.40
CA GLN A 140 18.39 -18.62 11.88
C GLN A 140 17.71 -19.28 10.69
N PHE A 141 17.49 -20.58 10.78
CA PHE A 141 16.81 -21.36 9.75
C PHE A 141 15.29 -21.25 9.86
N PHE A 142 14.62 -21.17 8.70
CA PHE A 142 13.17 -21.26 8.54
C PHE A 142 12.81 -22.04 7.26
N ASP A 143 11.73 -22.81 7.30
CA ASP A 143 11.23 -23.52 6.12
C ASP A 143 10.63 -22.57 5.07
N ALA A 144 10.08 -21.42 5.52
CA ALA A 144 9.54 -20.39 4.64
C ALA A 144 9.70 -18.99 5.24
N VAL A 145 9.62 -17.97 4.37
CA VAL A 145 9.67 -16.55 4.75
C VAL A 145 8.53 -15.79 4.10
N VAL A 146 7.81 -15.00 4.90
CA VAL A 146 6.81 -14.04 4.44
C VAL A 146 7.35 -12.63 4.59
N VAL A 147 7.60 -11.96 3.48
CA VAL A 147 8.01 -10.56 3.43
C VAL A 147 6.77 -9.68 3.51
N ALA A 148 6.55 -9.03 4.65
CA ALA A 148 5.44 -8.11 4.94
C ALA A 148 5.94 -6.73 5.41
N SER A 149 7.14 -6.33 4.93
CA SER A 149 7.87 -5.13 5.37
C SER A 149 7.27 -3.81 4.87
N GLY A 150 6.24 -3.87 4.03
CA GLY A 150 5.60 -2.69 3.44
C GLY A 150 6.38 -2.08 2.27
N HIS A 151 5.77 -1.09 1.60
CA HIS A 151 6.33 -0.45 0.41
C HIS A 151 6.32 1.09 0.46
N GLN A 152 6.12 1.68 1.63
CA GLN A 152 6.05 3.13 1.84
C GLN A 152 7.16 3.65 2.77
N GLY A 153 8.28 2.92 2.86
CA GLY A 153 9.43 3.30 3.69
C GLY A 153 10.46 4.17 2.97
N VAL A 154 10.59 4.05 1.63
CA VAL A 154 11.60 4.78 0.85
C VAL A 154 10.94 5.80 -0.06
N PRO A 155 11.08 7.11 0.24
CA PRO A 155 10.53 8.21 -0.55
C PRO A 155 11.11 8.26 -1.97
N ARG A 156 10.27 8.57 -2.97
CA ARG A 156 10.70 8.92 -4.32
C ARG A 156 10.79 10.42 -4.47
N HIS A 157 11.99 10.94 -4.64
CA HIS A 157 12.22 12.36 -4.85
C HIS A 157 12.12 12.73 -6.33
N PRO A 158 11.48 13.86 -6.70
CA PRO A 158 11.49 14.35 -8.08
C PRO A 158 12.89 14.87 -8.44
N PRO A 159 13.34 14.73 -9.70
CA PRO A 159 14.71 15.13 -10.11
C PRO A 159 15.03 16.59 -9.83
N PHE A 160 14.05 17.48 -9.95
CA PHE A 160 14.21 18.93 -9.72
C PHE A 160 14.26 19.32 -8.24
N ALA A 161 14.14 18.39 -7.30
CA ALA A 161 14.16 18.69 -5.87
C ALA A 161 15.49 19.32 -5.42
N GLN A 162 16.59 18.90 -6.02
CA GLN A 162 17.94 19.41 -5.72
C GLN A 162 18.17 20.84 -6.19
N ASP A 163 17.37 21.35 -7.13
CA ASP A 163 17.47 22.70 -7.69
C ASP A 163 16.64 23.73 -6.90
N PHE A 164 15.90 23.26 -5.89
CA PHE A 164 15.06 24.11 -5.04
C PHE A 164 15.89 24.64 -3.85
N ALA A 165 15.99 25.97 -3.72
CA ALA A 165 16.78 26.61 -2.66
C ALA A 165 16.01 26.89 -1.37
N GLY A 166 14.66 26.70 -1.36
CA GLY A 166 13.82 26.83 -0.18
C GLY A 166 13.77 25.57 0.66
N ASP A 167 12.88 25.54 1.65
CA ASP A 167 12.67 24.35 2.49
C ASP A 167 12.09 23.22 1.67
N TYR A 168 12.78 22.08 1.57
CA TYR A 168 12.31 20.89 0.87
C TYR A 168 12.07 19.73 1.82
N LEU A 169 10.90 19.07 1.69
CA LEU A 169 10.65 17.80 2.35
C LEU A 169 9.80 16.87 1.46
N HIS A 170 9.96 15.56 1.65
CA HIS A 170 9.01 14.58 1.12
C HIS A 170 7.83 14.42 2.08
N SER A 171 6.62 14.12 1.57
CA SER A 171 5.41 13.87 2.37
C SER A 171 5.61 12.81 3.48
N HIS A 172 6.58 11.93 3.33
CA HIS A 172 6.99 10.96 4.35
C HIS A 172 7.43 11.61 5.68
N ARG A 173 7.97 12.82 5.61
CA ARG A 173 8.43 13.59 6.80
C ARG A 173 7.43 14.63 7.27
N TYR A 174 6.32 14.79 6.56
CA TYR A 174 5.24 15.68 7.02
C TYR A 174 4.61 15.10 8.30
N ARG A 175 4.35 15.95 9.29
CA ARG A 175 3.71 15.54 10.57
C ARG A 175 2.55 16.45 10.96
N VAL A 176 2.74 17.76 10.95
CA VAL A 176 1.80 18.79 11.39
C VAL A 176 1.87 20.01 10.49
N PRO A 177 0.82 20.87 10.45
CA PRO A 177 0.80 22.06 9.61
C PRO A 177 1.64 23.25 10.15
N ASP A 178 1.91 23.32 11.44
CA ASP A 178 2.53 24.49 12.09
C ASP A 178 3.83 25.00 11.46
N PRO A 179 4.80 24.15 11.01
CA PRO A 179 6.04 24.61 10.39
C PRO A 179 5.86 25.41 9.09
N PHE A 180 4.65 25.38 8.50
CA PHE A 180 4.34 26.03 7.22
C PHE A 180 3.58 27.36 7.39
N LYS A 181 3.37 27.80 8.63
CA LYS A 181 2.62 29.04 8.92
C LYS A 181 3.23 30.24 8.21
N GLY A 182 2.38 30.97 7.47
CA GLY A 182 2.75 32.18 6.75
C GLY A 182 3.63 31.99 5.52
N LYS A 183 3.97 30.75 5.13
CA LYS A 183 4.81 30.43 3.96
C LYS A 183 3.97 30.24 2.68
N ASN A 184 4.61 30.47 1.53
CA ASN A 184 4.08 30.07 0.22
C ASN A 184 4.54 28.63 -0.06
N VAL A 185 3.61 27.68 -0.05
CA VAL A 185 3.93 26.24 -0.10
C VAL A 185 3.48 25.64 -1.43
N LEU A 186 4.40 24.90 -2.07
CA LEU A 186 4.11 24.05 -3.21
C LEU A 186 4.01 22.60 -2.76
N VAL A 187 2.86 21.94 -3.00
CA VAL A 187 2.67 20.50 -2.85
C VAL A 187 2.77 19.84 -4.22
N VAL A 188 3.79 19.05 -4.45
CA VAL A 188 4.01 18.35 -5.73
C VAL A 188 3.34 17.00 -5.70
N GLY A 189 2.27 16.85 -6.49
CA GLY A 189 1.47 15.63 -6.57
C GLY A 189 -0.01 15.86 -6.34
N VAL A 190 -0.83 14.83 -6.67
CA VAL A 190 -2.30 14.81 -6.50
C VAL A 190 -2.79 13.43 -6.03
N GLY A 191 -1.93 12.69 -5.30
CA GLY A 191 -2.32 11.49 -4.58
C GLY A 191 -3.04 11.82 -3.27
N ASN A 192 -3.48 10.80 -2.52
CA ASN A 192 -4.16 11.00 -1.24
C ASN A 192 -3.33 11.87 -0.28
N SER A 193 -2.04 11.55 -0.09
CA SER A 193 -1.16 12.35 0.77
C SER A 193 -1.04 13.82 0.33
N ALA A 194 -0.98 14.08 -0.99
CA ALA A 194 -0.94 15.46 -1.49
C ALA A 194 -2.24 16.21 -1.17
N CYS A 195 -3.39 15.55 -1.35
CA CYS A 195 -4.70 16.14 -1.07
C CYS A 195 -4.88 16.41 0.43
N ASP A 196 -4.52 15.45 1.27
CA ASP A 196 -4.62 15.56 2.72
C ASP A 196 -3.69 16.67 3.25
N ILE A 197 -2.41 16.67 2.85
CA ILE A 197 -1.43 17.68 3.29
C ILE A 197 -1.83 19.08 2.81
N ALA A 198 -2.24 19.23 1.54
CA ALA A 198 -2.67 20.52 1.02
C ALA A 198 -3.89 21.08 1.77
N ALA A 199 -4.86 20.20 2.10
CA ALA A 199 -6.04 20.58 2.88
C ALA A 199 -5.68 20.93 4.34
N ASP A 200 -4.68 20.27 4.92
CA ASP A 200 -4.23 20.48 6.29
C ASP A 200 -3.48 21.83 6.42
N ILE A 201 -2.49 22.08 5.55
CA ILE A 201 -1.65 23.29 5.63
C ILE A 201 -2.34 24.57 5.13
N CYS A 202 -3.34 24.49 4.25
CA CYS A 202 -3.92 25.65 3.58
C CYS A 202 -4.63 26.62 4.53
N THR A 203 -4.86 26.23 5.76
CA THR A 203 -5.46 27.07 6.80
C THR A 203 -4.43 27.94 7.54
N VAL A 204 -3.15 27.59 7.47
CA VAL A 204 -2.07 28.29 8.18
C VAL A 204 -1.04 28.96 7.25
N THR A 205 -0.96 28.52 5.99
CA THR A 205 -0.01 29.08 5.00
C THR A 205 -0.47 30.42 4.45
N ALA A 206 0.47 31.23 3.93
CA ALA A 206 0.15 32.43 3.14
C ALA A 206 -0.48 32.05 1.79
N SER A 207 0.02 30.97 1.15
CA SER A 207 -0.60 30.39 -0.04
C SER A 207 -0.23 28.90 -0.16
N THR A 208 -1.21 28.08 -0.62
CA THR A 208 -0.98 26.68 -0.93
C THR A 208 -1.24 26.42 -2.41
N THR A 209 -0.26 25.85 -3.11
CA THR A 209 -0.37 25.48 -4.52
C THR A 209 -0.13 23.98 -4.66
N MET A 210 -1.01 23.29 -5.42
CA MET A 210 -0.82 21.87 -5.77
C MET A 210 -0.35 21.77 -7.23
N ALA A 211 0.71 21.01 -7.51
CA ALA A 211 1.19 20.75 -8.87
C ALA A 211 0.74 19.38 -9.35
N ALA A 212 -0.08 19.34 -10.41
CA ALA A 212 -0.68 18.13 -10.98
C ALA A 212 -0.07 17.78 -12.33
N ARG A 213 0.93 16.89 -12.38
CA ARG A 213 1.49 16.40 -13.65
C ARG A 213 0.53 15.50 -14.43
N SER A 214 -0.25 14.70 -13.73
CA SER A 214 -1.12 13.67 -14.32
C SER A 214 -2.59 13.99 -14.08
N PRO A 215 -3.48 13.56 -14.98
CA PRO A 215 -4.92 13.65 -14.76
C PRO A 215 -5.34 12.97 -13.45
N VAL A 216 -6.31 13.53 -12.75
CA VAL A 216 -6.82 13.03 -11.48
C VAL A 216 -8.34 13.05 -11.45
N LEU A 217 -8.94 12.04 -10.79
CA LEU A 217 -10.34 12.03 -10.45
C LEU A 217 -10.46 12.20 -8.93
N LEU A 218 -10.97 13.33 -8.49
CA LEU A 218 -11.28 13.56 -7.07
C LEU A 218 -12.62 12.91 -6.77
N MET A 219 -12.60 11.88 -5.91
CA MET A 219 -13.81 11.17 -5.51
C MET A 219 -14.29 11.65 -4.14
N PRO A 220 -15.60 11.90 -3.98
CA PRO A 220 -16.14 12.19 -2.66
C PRO A 220 -16.01 10.96 -1.75
N ARG A 221 -15.68 11.14 -0.47
CA ARG A 221 -15.74 10.05 0.53
C ARG A 221 -17.18 9.61 0.77
N MET A 222 -18.11 10.58 0.76
CA MET A 222 -19.55 10.36 0.93
C MET A 222 -20.30 10.86 -0.31
N PHE A 223 -21.29 10.10 -0.78
CA PHE A 223 -22.17 10.50 -1.85
C PHE A 223 -23.63 10.17 -1.46
N LEU A 224 -24.51 11.17 -1.48
CA LEU A 224 -25.90 11.07 -1.04
C LEU A 224 -26.05 10.42 0.37
N GLY A 225 -25.20 10.81 1.31
CA GLY A 225 -25.23 10.30 2.69
C GLY A 225 -24.66 8.88 2.87
N VAL A 226 -24.13 8.26 1.80
CA VAL A 226 -23.57 6.90 1.85
C VAL A 226 -22.08 6.94 1.49
N PRO A 227 -21.20 6.13 2.14
CA PRO A 227 -19.81 5.98 1.71
C PRO A 227 -19.71 5.58 0.24
N THR A 228 -18.96 6.36 -0.54
CA THR A 228 -18.85 6.17 -1.99
C THR A 228 -18.29 4.78 -2.34
N ALA A 229 -17.34 4.27 -1.55
CA ALA A 229 -16.79 2.92 -1.74
C ALA A 229 -17.86 1.84 -1.59
N ARG A 230 -18.79 1.97 -0.64
CA ARG A 230 -19.92 1.05 -0.43
C ARG A 230 -20.91 1.11 -1.58
N LEU A 231 -21.24 2.33 -2.05
CA LEU A 231 -22.14 2.53 -3.17
C LEU A 231 -21.57 1.90 -4.45
N LEU A 232 -20.31 2.22 -4.77
CA LEU A 232 -19.63 1.66 -5.95
C LEU A 232 -19.46 0.13 -5.85
N GLY A 233 -19.17 -0.40 -4.66
CA GLY A 233 -19.07 -1.86 -4.43
C GLY A 233 -20.40 -2.59 -4.67
N LYS A 234 -21.55 -1.92 -4.48
CA LYS A 234 -22.87 -2.49 -4.83
C LYS A 234 -23.15 -2.44 -6.34
N ILE A 235 -22.70 -1.39 -7.03
CA ILE A 235 -22.97 -1.13 -8.45
C ILE A 235 -21.97 -1.87 -9.33
N GLU A 236 -20.67 -1.78 -9.03
CA GLU A 236 -19.60 -2.37 -9.84
C GLU A 236 -19.56 -3.89 -9.67
N LYS A 237 -19.66 -4.62 -10.78
CA LYS A 237 -19.59 -6.08 -10.81
C LYS A 237 -18.40 -6.54 -11.65
N LEU A 238 -17.90 -7.75 -11.39
CA LEU A 238 -16.75 -8.33 -12.09
C LEU A 238 -16.96 -8.39 -13.62
N TRP A 239 -18.18 -8.73 -14.07
CA TRP A 239 -18.54 -8.81 -15.48
C TRP A 239 -18.64 -7.45 -16.19
N MET A 240 -18.71 -6.32 -15.42
CA MET A 240 -18.88 -4.99 -15.97
C MET A 240 -17.59 -4.49 -16.61
N PRO A 241 -17.57 -4.14 -17.92
CA PRO A 241 -16.39 -3.58 -18.58
C PRO A 241 -15.86 -2.34 -17.87
N TRP A 242 -14.55 -2.19 -17.85
CA TRP A 242 -13.89 -1.03 -17.21
C TRP A 242 -14.42 0.31 -17.72
N ALA A 243 -14.73 0.43 -19.03
CA ALA A 243 -15.24 1.67 -19.61
C ALA A 243 -16.58 2.12 -18.96
N ILE A 244 -17.43 1.16 -18.58
CA ILE A 244 -18.70 1.45 -17.89
C ILE A 244 -18.41 1.83 -16.43
N ARG A 245 -17.58 1.06 -15.71
CA ARG A 245 -17.18 1.40 -14.34
C ARG A 245 -16.54 2.78 -14.24
N ARG A 246 -15.68 3.14 -15.20
CA ARG A 246 -15.09 4.48 -15.31
C ARG A 246 -16.14 5.57 -15.44
N ARG A 247 -17.11 5.42 -16.36
CA ARG A 247 -18.19 6.40 -16.56
C ARG A 247 -19.05 6.59 -15.31
N VAL A 248 -19.34 5.50 -14.59
CA VAL A 248 -20.07 5.56 -13.30
C VAL A 248 -19.28 6.38 -12.29
N ARG A 249 -17.97 6.12 -12.14
CA ARG A 249 -17.10 6.88 -11.22
C ARG A 249 -17.00 8.36 -11.62
N GLU A 250 -16.82 8.64 -12.91
CA GLU A 250 -16.79 10.02 -13.43
C GLU A 250 -18.12 10.75 -13.18
N LEU A 251 -19.25 10.06 -13.36
CA LEU A 251 -20.57 10.63 -13.07
C LEU A 251 -20.73 10.98 -11.59
N VAL A 252 -20.37 10.05 -10.69
CA VAL A 252 -20.40 10.29 -9.23
C VAL A 252 -19.52 11.47 -8.85
N ALA A 253 -18.29 11.54 -9.35
CA ALA A 253 -17.37 12.64 -9.09
C ALA A 253 -17.94 13.98 -9.64
N ARG A 254 -18.48 13.95 -10.85
CA ARG A 254 -19.07 15.14 -11.49
C ARG A 254 -20.31 15.67 -10.77
N LEU A 255 -21.17 14.78 -10.28
CA LEU A 255 -22.37 15.18 -9.52
C LEU A 255 -22.00 15.75 -8.13
N ALA A 256 -20.91 15.24 -7.53
CA ALA A 256 -20.45 15.71 -6.22
C ALA A 256 -19.58 16.98 -6.29
N HIS A 257 -18.73 17.10 -7.30
CA HIS A 257 -17.64 18.09 -7.34
C HIS A 257 -17.60 18.95 -8.60
N GLY A 258 -18.49 18.71 -9.57
CA GLY A 258 -18.39 19.35 -10.89
C GLY A 258 -17.29 18.70 -11.75
N ARG A 259 -16.88 19.41 -12.81
CA ARG A 259 -15.81 18.96 -13.69
C ARG A 259 -14.45 19.22 -13.05
N MET A 260 -13.49 18.33 -13.23
CA MET A 260 -12.13 18.48 -12.67
C MET A 260 -11.42 19.72 -13.20
N GLU A 261 -11.71 20.11 -14.43
CA GLU A 261 -11.16 21.29 -15.11
C GLU A 261 -11.52 22.60 -14.40
N GLN A 262 -12.65 22.67 -13.71
CA GLN A 262 -13.06 23.84 -12.90
C GLN A 262 -12.10 24.09 -11.73
N TRP A 263 -11.42 23.05 -11.27
CA TRP A 263 -10.46 23.10 -10.17
C TRP A 263 -9.01 23.12 -10.64
N GLY A 264 -8.77 23.27 -11.96
CA GLY A 264 -7.44 23.30 -12.55
C GLY A 264 -6.81 21.91 -12.76
N PHE A 265 -7.59 20.83 -12.68
CA PHE A 265 -7.15 19.46 -12.97
C PHE A 265 -7.67 18.98 -14.32
N VAL A 266 -7.09 17.89 -14.80
CA VAL A 266 -7.54 17.22 -16.04
C VAL A 266 -8.27 15.93 -15.69
N THR A 267 -9.45 15.71 -16.26
CA THR A 267 -10.21 14.47 -16.11
C THR A 267 -9.49 13.31 -16.80
N PRO A 268 -9.29 12.15 -16.13
CA PRO A 268 -8.57 11.02 -16.70
C PRO A 268 -9.32 10.35 -17.84
N LYS A 269 -8.64 10.07 -18.95
CA LYS A 269 -9.16 9.24 -20.06
C LYS A 269 -8.81 7.74 -19.88
N THR A 270 -7.83 7.43 -19.05
CA THR A 270 -7.37 6.08 -18.70
C THR A 270 -7.75 5.74 -17.27
N ARG A 271 -7.51 4.51 -16.85
CA ARG A 271 -7.67 4.11 -15.45
C ARG A 271 -6.66 4.88 -14.57
N THR A 272 -7.10 5.40 -13.45
CA THR A 272 -6.24 6.06 -12.47
C THR A 272 -6.66 5.64 -11.06
N HIS A 273 -5.73 5.77 -10.12
CA HIS A 273 -6.08 5.69 -8.71
C HIS A 273 -6.77 7.00 -8.32
N PRO A 274 -8.07 7.01 -7.97
CA PRO A 274 -8.74 8.23 -7.57
C PRO A 274 -8.15 8.75 -6.26
N ALA A 275 -8.08 10.07 -6.13
CA ALA A 275 -7.75 10.72 -4.87
C ALA A 275 -9.06 11.15 -4.18
N GLY A 276 -9.10 11.09 -2.86
CA GLY A 276 -10.28 11.44 -2.09
C GLY A 276 -9.94 12.23 -0.84
N HIS A 277 -10.48 13.46 -0.75
CA HIS A 277 -10.47 14.23 0.49
C HIS A 277 -11.75 15.04 0.59
N HIS A 278 -12.47 14.91 1.69
CA HIS A 278 -13.84 15.46 1.81
C HIS A 278 -13.89 17.00 1.87
N LEU A 279 -12.83 17.67 2.35
CA LEU A 279 -12.76 19.13 2.45
C LEU A 279 -12.02 19.81 1.29
N LEU A 280 -11.32 19.04 0.44
CA LEU A 280 -10.41 19.63 -0.55
C LEU A 280 -11.13 20.60 -1.49
N ILE A 281 -12.29 20.22 -2.00
CA ILE A 281 -13.09 21.07 -2.91
C ILE A 281 -13.52 22.36 -2.23
N GLY A 282 -13.90 22.31 -0.93
CA GLY A 282 -14.21 23.52 -0.16
C GLY A 282 -13.01 24.50 -0.12
N HIS A 283 -11.80 24.00 0.02
CA HIS A 283 -10.62 24.85 0.02
C HIS A 283 -10.32 25.47 -1.36
N PHE A 284 -10.66 24.78 -2.45
CA PHE A 284 -10.63 25.39 -3.80
C PHE A 284 -11.70 26.48 -3.96
N ILE A 285 -12.94 26.25 -3.50
CA ILE A 285 -14.03 27.23 -3.52
C ILE A 285 -13.64 28.50 -2.77
N TRP A 286 -12.96 28.37 -1.63
CA TRP A 286 -12.49 29.50 -0.83
C TRP A 286 -11.15 30.08 -1.30
N ASN A 287 -10.63 29.62 -2.46
CA ASN A 287 -9.36 30.04 -3.04
C ASN A 287 -8.15 29.91 -2.08
N ARG A 288 -8.25 28.98 -1.11
CA ARG A 288 -7.13 28.66 -0.17
C ARG A 288 -6.09 27.75 -0.83
N ILE A 289 -6.51 26.96 -1.82
CA ILE A 289 -5.64 26.07 -2.60
C ILE A 289 -5.80 26.44 -4.08
N LYS A 290 -4.67 26.47 -4.79
CA LYS A 290 -4.62 26.64 -6.27
C LYS A 290 -4.01 25.39 -6.89
N ALA A 291 -4.61 24.88 -7.98
CA ALA A 291 -3.99 23.85 -8.78
C ALA A 291 -3.20 24.49 -9.93
N MET A 292 -2.03 23.90 -10.18
CA MET A 292 -1.15 24.22 -11.30
C MET A 292 -0.83 22.93 -12.07
N PRO A 293 -0.47 23.00 -13.35
CA PRO A 293 0.01 21.82 -14.07
C PRO A 293 1.35 21.33 -13.50
N GLY A 294 1.92 20.28 -14.10
CA GLY A 294 3.17 19.69 -13.60
C GLY A 294 4.33 20.68 -13.58
N VAL A 295 5.26 20.50 -12.65
CA VAL A 295 6.51 21.26 -12.60
C VAL A 295 7.37 20.86 -13.80
N ALA A 296 7.82 21.86 -14.58
CA ALA A 296 8.73 21.71 -15.70
C ALA A 296 10.18 21.89 -15.29
N SER A 297 10.50 22.92 -14.50
CA SER A 297 11.83 23.18 -13.97
C SER A 297 11.79 24.00 -12.68
N VAL A 298 12.90 23.99 -11.94
CA VAL A 298 13.07 24.74 -10.72
C VAL A 298 14.42 25.48 -10.78
N ARG A 299 14.47 26.73 -10.30
CA ARG A 299 15.70 27.52 -10.14
C ARG A 299 15.58 28.34 -8.86
N GLY A 300 16.32 27.96 -7.84
CA GLY A 300 16.21 28.60 -6.53
C GLY A 300 14.79 28.49 -5.96
N HIS A 301 14.14 29.59 -5.66
CA HIS A 301 12.75 29.63 -5.22
C HIS A 301 11.72 29.67 -6.36
N ALA A 302 12.17 29.89 -7.60
CA ALA A 302 11.30 30.00 -8.77
C ALA A 302 10.98 28.61 -9.35
N VAL A 303 9.70 28.31 -9.48
CA VAL A 303 9.18 27.09 -10.08
C VAL A 303 8.45 27.43 -11.37
N THR A 304 8.90 26.85 -12.48
CA THR A 304 8.25 26.95 -13.80
C THR A 304 7.35 25.73 -13.99
N PHE A 305 6.09 25.98 -14.33
CA PHE A 305 5.12 24.93 -14.61
C PHE A 305 5.08 24.61 -16.12
N SER A 306 4.45 23.49 -16.48
CA SER A 306 4.40 23.01 -17.87
C SER A 306 3.57 23.90 -18.81
N ASP A 307 2.81 24.85 -18.31
CA ASP A 307 2.11 25.92 -19.06
C ASP A 307 2.98 27.17 -19.27
N GLY A 308 4.24 27.15 -18.82
CA GLY A 308 5.18 28.28 -18.90
C GLY A 308 5.04 29.29 -17.78
N SER A 309 4.05 29.20 -16.92
CA SER A 309 3.89 30.11 -15.78
C SER A 309 4.99 29.89 -14.73
N VAL A 310 5.40 30.98 -14.06
CA VAL A 310 6.44 30.94 -13.01
C VAL A 310 5.86 31.48 -11.71
N ARG A 311 6.17 30.78 -10.59
CA ARG A 311 5.81 31.20 -9.24
C ARG A 311 6.96 30.95 -8.28
N HIS A 312 6.99 31.71 -7.18
CA HIS A 312 8.00 31.59 -6.14
C HIS A 312 7.40 30.93 -4.90
N PHE A 313 8.16 30.04 -4.28
CA PHE A 313 7.76 29.31 -3.08
C PHE A 313 8.85 29.34 -2.02
N ASP A 314 8.41 29.34 -0.75
CA ASP A 314 9.30 29.24 0.40
C ASP A 314 9.58 27.78 0.73
N THR A 315 8.58 26.93 0.50
CA THR A 315 8.65 25.50 0.83
C THR A 315 8.07 24.65 -0.29
N MET A 316 8.71 23.49 -0.56
CA MET A 316 8.21 22.44 -1.45
C MET A 316 8.00 21.14 -0.70
N ILE A 317 6.78 20.61 -0.75
CA ILE A 317 6.42 19.29 -0.21
C ILE A 317 6.23 18.30 -1.37
N ALA A 318 7.14 17.35 -1.52
CA ALA A 318 7.04 16.32 -2.55
C ALA A 318 6.17 15.16 -2.07
N ALA A 319 4.93 15.06 -2.60
CA ALA A 319 4.03 13.92 -2.39
C ALA A 319 4.04 13.02 -3.63
N THR A 320 5.23 12.55 -3.99
CA THR A 320 5.57 11.88 -5.26
C THR A 320 5.61 10.36 -5.15
N GLY A 321 5.23 9.81 -3.98
CA GLY A 321 5.12 8.38 -3.73
C GLY A 321 6.43 7.74 -3.27
N TYR A 322 6.50 6.42 -3.36
CA TYR A 322 7.53 5.59 -2.75
C TYR A 322 8.10 4.60 -3.75
N GLU A 323 9.26 4.06 -3.40
CA GLU A 323 9.92 2.95 -4.10
C GLU A 323 9.88 1.69 -3.25
N VAL A 324 9.67 0.55 -3.88
CA VAL A 324 9.80 -0.74 -3.20
C VAL A 324 11.28 -1.02 -3.00
N HIS A 325 11.69 -1.14 -1.76
CA HIS A 325 13.07 -1.40 -1.38
C HIS A 325 13.16 -2.59 -0.42
N LEU A 326 13.86 -3.64 -0.83
CA LEU A 326 14.01 -4.90 -0.12
C LEU A 326 15.50 -5.23 0.02
N PRO A 327 16.26 -4.47 0.82
CA PRO A 327 17.73 -4.54 0.85
C PRO A 327 18.27 -5.83 1.45
N PHE A 328 17.43 -6.58 2.16
CA PHE A 328 17.78 -7.86 2.77
C PHE A 328 17.68 -9.06 1.80
N LEU A 329 17.19 -8.86 0.58
CA LEU A 329 17.16 -9.84 -0.50
C LEU A 329 18.28 -9.59 -1.49
N ASP A 330 18.81 -10.65 -2.10
CA ASP A 330 19.72 -10.54 -3.24
C ASP A 330 18.95 -10.35 -4.58
N ALA A 331 19.68 -10.17 -5.67
CA ALA A 331 19.11 -9.96 -6.98
C ALA A 331 18.33 -11.18 -7.51
N GLU A 332 18.72 -12.39 -7.07
CA GLU A 332 18.09 -13.65 -7.50
C GLU A 332 16.75 -13.87 -6.81
N THR A 333 16.64 -13.55 -5.54
CA THR A 333 15.42 -13.75 -4.74
C THR A 333 14.50 -12.53 -4.76
N SER A 334 15.02 -11.33 -4.99
CA SER A 334 14.22 -10.10 -5.08
C SER A 334 13.24 -10.14 -6.25
N PRO A 335 11.94 -9.81 -6.04
CA PRO A 335 10.97 -9.70 -7.13
C PRO A 335 11.05 -8.38 -7.89
N VAL A 336 11.87 -7.41 -7.43
CA VAL A 336 11.92 -6.06 -7.99
C VAL A 336 12.58 -6.08 -9.36
N ARG A 337 11.86 -5.62 -10.38
CA ARG A 337 12.33 -5.48 -11.77
C ARG A 337 12.09 -4.05 -12.24
N GLY A 338 13.05 -3.17 -11.95
CA GLY A 338 12.87 -1.72 -12.12
C GLY A 338 11.72 -1.22 -11.25
N ARG A 339 10.65 -0.72 -11.86
CA ARG A 339 9.46 -0.23 -11.14
C ARG A 339 8.39 -1.29 -10.87
N TRP A 340 8.54 -2.54 -11.34
CA TRP A 340 7.56 -3.62 -11.27
C TRP A 340 7.99 -4.69 -10.28
N LEU A 341 7.01 -5.42 -9.76
CA LEU A 341 7.25 -6.66 -9.03
C LEU A 341 6.86 -7.85 -9.92
N GLU A 342 7.79 -8.81 -10.05
CA GLU A 342 7.56 -10.06 -10.78
C GLU A 342 7.01 -11.10 -9.81
N LEU A 343 5.72 -10.96 -9.50
CA LEU A 343 5.01 -11.78 -8.52
C LEU A 343 3.72 -12.33 -9.10
N TYR A 344 3.56 -13.65 -9.04
CA TYR A 344 2.29 -14.31 -9.30
C TYR A 344 1.34 -14.00 -8.14
N HIS A 345 0.14 -13.52 -8.47
CA HIS A 345 -0.84 -13.00 -7.50
C HIS A 345 -0.27 -11.98 -6.51
N GLN A 346 0.75 -11.22 -6.92
CA GLN A 346 1.48 -10.27 -6.04
C GLN A 346 2.01 -10.91 -4.74
N VAL A 347 2.23 -12.22 -4.74
CA VAL A 347 2.67 -13.00 -3.57
C VAL A 347 3.88 -13.86 -3.88
N VAL A 348 3.89 -14.63 -4.95
CA VAL A 348 4.92 -15.65 -5.22
C VAL A 348 5.82 -15.23 -6.36
N ARG A 349 7.14 -15.26 -6.14
CA ARG A 349 8.11 -15.16 -7.22
C ARG A 349 8.28 -16.51 -7.90
N PRO A 350 8.05 -16.64 -9.23
CA PRO A 350 8.26 -17.89 -9.94
C PRO A 350 9.68 -18.44 -9.79
N GLY A 351 9.78 -19.72 -9.48
CA GLY A 351 11.07 -20.40 -9.27
C GLY A 351 11.74 -20.22 -7.91
N VAL A 352 11.08 -19.49 -6.98
CA VAL A 352 11.61 -19.23 -5.62
C VAL A 352 10.61 -19.74 -4.58
N PRO A 353 10.62 -21.04 -4.26
CA PRO A 353 9.68 -21.64 -3.33
C PRO A 353 9.94 -21.21 -1.88
N GLY A 354 8.87 -21.12 -1.07
CA GLY A 354 8.96 -20.78 0.36
C GLY A 354 9.28 -19.29 0.64
N LEU A 355 9.27 -18.42 -0.38
CA LEU A 355 9.40 -16.97 -0.20
C LEU A 355 8.15 -16.26 -0.72
N TYR A 356 7.43 -15.62 0.18
CA TYR A 356 6.16 -14.96 -0.07
C TYR A 356 6.25 -13.47 0.18
N PHE A 357 5.49 -12.68 -0.60
CA PHE A 357 5.42 -11.22 -0.49
C PHE A 357 3.98 -10.83 -0.20
N MET A 358 3.74 -10.04 0.85
CA MET A 358 2.39 -9.65 1.23
C MET A 358 2.24 -8.15 1.43
N GLY A 359 1.12 -7.61 0.94
CA GLY A 359 0.81 -6.18 1.08
C GLY A 359 1.55 -5.26 0.10
N PHE A 360 2.21 -5.79 -0.94
CA PHE A 360 2.90 -5.01 -1.97
C PHE A 360 1.96 -4.66 -3.13
N PHE A 361 0.86 -3.98 -2.81
CA PHE A 361 -0.12 -3.54 -3.81
C PHE A 361 -0.86 -2.28 -3.36
N ASN A 362 -1.50 -1.61 -4.32
CA ASN A 362 -2.46 -0.55 -4.11
C ASN A 362 -3.80 -0.93 -4.75
N VAL A 363 -4.91 -0.56 -4.11
CA VAL A 363 -6.25 -0.78 -4.66
C VAL A 363 -7.12 0.47 -4.58
N SER A 364 -7.95 0.65 -5.59
CA SER A 364 -8.93 1.72 -5.65
C SER A 364 -10.30 1.21 -5.20
N GLY A 365 -10.76 1.62 -4.01
CA GLY A 365 -12.13 1.35 -3.55
C GLY A 365 -12.36 -0.03 -2.91
N GLY A 366 -11.31 -0.79 -2.63
CA GLY A 366 -11.37 -2.01 -1.83
C GLY A 366 -10.43 -1.89 -0.63
N GLY A 367 -10.79 -2.35 0.56
CA GLY A 367 -9.93 -2.28 1.74
C GLY A 367 -8.62 -3.05 1.53
N ASN A 368 -7.48 -2.38 1.61
CA ASN A 368 -6.17 -3.03 1.47
C ASN A 368 -5.99 -4.15 2.50
N ILE A 369 -6.42 -3.91 3.75
CA ILE A 369 -6.29 -4.89 4.85
C ILE A 369 -7.08 -6.17 4.54
N ARG A 370 -8.29 -6.05 3.99
CA ARG A 370 -9.08 -7.21 3.59
C ARG A 370 -8.40 -8.04 2.49
N MET A 371 -7.71 -7.40 1.55
CA MET A 371 -6.96 -8.13 0.52
C MET A 371 -5.68 -8.75 1.07
N MET A 372 -5.03 -8.14 2.06
CA MET A 372 -3.92 -8.75 2.79
C MET A 372 -4.38 -10.00 3.54
N ASP A 373 -5.59 -9.98 4.10
CA ASP A 373 -6.19 -11.14 4.76
C ASP A 373 -6.48 -12.28 3.77
N ASP A 374 -7.01 -11.97 2.56
CA ASP A 374 -7.17 -12.95 1.47
C ASP A 374 -5.79 -13.55 1.05
N GLN A 375 -4.71 -12.72 0.96
CA GLN A 375 -3.35 -13.23 0.69
C GLN A 375 -2.85 -14.15 1.81
N ALA A 376 -3.09 -13.79 3.07
CA ALA A 376 -2.65 -14.58 4.21
C ALA A 376 -3.29 -15.95 4.26
N GLN A 377 -4.59 -16.04 3.99
CA GLN A 377 -5.31 -17.32 3.87
C GLN A 377 -4.72 -18.17 2.74
N TRP A 378 -4.45 -17.57 1.59
CA TRP A 378 -3.90 -18.26 0.43
C TRP A 378 -2.47 -18.76 0.70
N VAL A 379 -1.59 -17.94 1.31
CA VAL A 379 -0.23 -18.35 1.69
C VAL A 379 -0.24 -19.48 2.72
N ALA A 380 -1.11 -19.38 3.74
CA ALA A 380 -1.22 -20.42 4.75
C ALA A 380 -1.68 -21.76 4.15
N ALA A 381 -2.62 -21.74 3.19
CA ALA A 381 -3.05 -22.94 2.47
C ALA A 381 -1.95 -23.54 1.58
N LEU A 382 -1.10 -22.69 0.97
CA LEU A 382 0.08 -23.14 0.23
C LEU A 382 1.09 -23.85 1.12
N GLU A 383 1.41 -23.27 2.29
CA GLU A 383 2.43 -23.80 3.19
C GLU A 383 2.07 -25.17 3.80
N VAL A 384 0.80 -25.47 3.95
CA VAL A 384 0.34 -26.77 4.41
C VAL A 384 -0.04 -27.72 3.27
N GLY A 385 0.19 -27.33 2.01
CA GLY A 385 -0.05 -28.16 0.83
C GLY A 385 -1.54 -28.33 0.46
N GLU A 386 -2.44 -27.51 1.03
CA GLU A 386 -3.86 -27.53 0.66
C GLU A 386 -4.09 -27.01 -0.77
N ILE A 387 -3.22 -26.17 -1.26
CA ILE A 387 -3.20 -25.68 -2.65
C ILE A 387 -1.82 -25.83 -3.25
N GLY A 388 -1.75 -25.99 -4.57
CA GLY A 388 -0.50 -26.11 -5.31
C GLY A 388 -0.30 -24.94 -6.27
N LEU A 389 0.95 -24.58 -6.50
CA LEU A 389 1.33 -23.56 -7.47
C LEU A 389 1.41 -24.17 -8.89
N PRO A 390 1.07 -23.39 -9.94
CA PRO A 390 1.42 -23.72 -11.30
C PRO A 390 2.93 -23.79 -11.51
N ALA A 391 3.38 -24.45 -12.60
CA ALA A 391 4.80 -24.40 -12.98
C ALA A 391 5.29 -22.94 -13.19
N PRO A 392 6.57 -22.65 -12.91
CA PRO A 392 7.12 -21.29 -12.99
C PRO A 392 6.83 -20.57 -14.31
N GLU A 393 6.90 -21.29 -15.45
CA GLU A 393 6.63 -20.74 -16.77
C GLU A 393 5.14 -20.36 -16.95
N ALA A 394 4.22 -21.11 -16.31
CA ALA A 394 2.81 -20.79 -16.31
C ALA A 394 2.51 -19.54 -15.47
N MET A 395 3.15 -19.42 -14.32
CA MET A 395 3.08 -18.22 -13.47
C MET A 395 3.60 -16.98 -14.21
N LEU A 396 4.76 -17.08 -14.90
CA LEU A 396 5.32 -16.00 -15.70
C LEU A 396 4.38 -15.57 -16.83
N ARG A 397 3.70 -16.52 -17.51
CA ARG A 397 2.70 -16.18 -18.53
C ARG A 397 1.55 -15.36 -17.96
N VAL A 398 1.06 -15.68 -16.74
CA VAL A 398 0.01 -14.91 -16.06
C VAL A 398 0.52 -13.50 -15.74
N ILE A 399 1.69 -13.38 -15.12
CA ILE A 399 2.33 -12.10 -14.78
C ILE A 399 2.47 -11.20 -16.02
N HIS A 400 2.97 -11.74 -17.13
CA HIS A 400 3.14 -11.00 -18.39
C HIS A 400 1.80 -10.55 -19.00
N LYS A 401 0.75 -11.40 -18.92
CA LYS A 401 -0.60 -11.05 -19.37
C LYS A 401 -1.21 -9.93 -18.53
N GLU A 402 -1.09 -10.03 -17.21
CA GLU A 402 -1.58 -8.99 -16.28
C GLU A 402 -0.85 -7.67 -16.51
N ARG A 403 0.48 -7.71 -16.62
CA ARG A 403 1.32 -6.54 -16.94
C ARG A 403 0.91 -5.88 -18.26
N LYS A 404 0.72 -6.65 -19.33
CA LYS A 404 0.23 -6.14 -20.62
C LYS A 404 -1.14 -5.48 -20.50
N THR A 405 -2.01 -6.02 -19.65
CA THR A 405 -3.33 -5.45 -19.37
C THR A 405 -3.21 -4.14 -18.62
N MET A 406 -2.35 -4.08 -17.61
CA MET A 406 -2.06 -2.87 -16.84
C MET A 406 -1.54 -1.73 -17.73
N PHE A 407 -0.58 -2.00 -18.62
CA PHE A 407 -0.08 -0.99 -19.57
C PHE A 407 -1.15 -0.41 -20.50
N ARG A 408 -2.18 -1.19 -20.84
CA ARG A 408 -3.29 -0.67 -21.67
C ARG A 408 -4.30 0.16 -20.87
N LEU A 409 -4.45 -0.14 -19.59
CA LEU A 409 -5.47 0.48 -18.75
C LEU A 409 -4.97 1.74 -18.04
N TYR A 410 -3.73 1.74 -17.58
CA TYR A 410 -3.14 2.82 -16.80
C TYR A 410 -2.11 3.61 -17.60
N PRO A 411 -1.89 4.89 -17.28
CA PRO A 411 -0.75 5.64 -17.82
C PRO A 411 0.58 4.96 -17.48
N ASP A 412 1.57 5.14 -18.35
CA ASP A 412 2.93 4.67 -18.08
C ASP A 412 3.59 5.51 -16.98
N SER A 413 3.36 5.14 -15.73
CA SER A 413 3.87 5.83 -14.55
C SER A 413 4.20 4.84 -13.45
N PRO A 414 5.30 5.06 -12.70
CA PRO A 414 5.64 4.26 -11.52
C PRO A 414 4.53 4.19 -10.47
N ARG A 415 3.67 5.21 -10.41
CA ARG A 415 2.52 5.26 -9.51
C ARG A 415 1.60 4.05 -9.62
N TYR A 416 1.46 3.50 -10.84
CA TYR A 416 0.52 2.41 -11.12
C TYR A 416 1.16 1.02 -11.15
N ALA A 417 2.44 0.92 -10.83
CA ALA A 417 3.17 -0.36 -10.86
C ALA A 417 2.61 -1.40 -9.88
N LEU A 418 2.00 -0.95 -8.79
CA LEU A 418 1.42 -1.78 -7.73
C LEU A 418 -0.12 -1.80 -7.74
N GLU A 419 -0.78 -1.18 -8.73
CA GLU A 419 -2.23 -1.12 -8.76
C GLU A 419 -2.86 -2.46 -9.11
N LEU A 420 -3.90 -2.84 -8.34
CA LEU A 420 -4.72 -4.02 -8.58
C LEU A 420 -6.20 -3.65 -8.76
N ASP A 421 -6.91 -4.46 -9.54
CA ASP A 421 -8.37 -4.46 -9.54
C ASP A 421 -8.85 -5.43 -8.45
N PRO A 422 -9.49 -4.94 -7.36
CA PRO A 422 -9.82 -5.78 -6.21
C PRO A 422 -10.81 -6.91 -6.57
N LEU A 423 -11.71 -6.70 -7.54
CA LEU A 423 -12.70 -7.71 -7.92
C LEU A 423 -12.04 -8.88 -8.65
N SER A 424 -11.22 -8.60 -9.66
CA SER A 424 -10.54 -9.64 -10.43
C SER A 424 -9.47 -10.35 -9.61
N TYR A 425 -8.75 -9.62 -8.76
CA TYR A 425 -7.72 -10.17 -7.90
C TYR A 425 -8.29 -11.18 -6.88
N ARG A 426 -9.31 -10.79 -6.12
CA ARG A 426 -9.96 -11.67 -5.16
C ARG A 426 -10.60 -12.88 -5.83
N ALA A 427 -11.18 -12.72 -7.02
CA ALA A 427 -11.72 -13.83 -7.80
C ALA A 427 -10.62 -14.82 -8.20
N ALA A 428 -9.43 -14.36 -8.58
CA ALA A 428 -8.31 -15.22 -8.94
C ALA A 428 -7.80 -16.05 -7.76
N LEU A 429 -7.58 -15.42 -6.57
CA LEU A 429 -7.20 -16.15 -5.36
C LEU A 429 -8.25 -17.20 -4.95
N ALA A 430 -9.54 -16.82 -4.96
CA ALA A 430 -10.63 -17.73 -4.64
C ALA A 430 -10.77 -18.89 -5.66
N ASP A 431 -10.37 -18.68 -6.91
CA ASP A 431 -10.38 -19.72 -7.94
C ASP A 431 -9.30 -20.77 -7.71
N ASP A 432 -8.10 -20.34 -7.33
CA ASP A 432 -7.02 -21.25 -6.97
C ASP A 432 -7.39 -22.10 -5.75
N MET A 433 -7.99 -21.50 -4.71
CA MET A 433 -8.49 -22.22 -3.54
C MET A 433 -9.54 -23.29 -3.91
N ARG A 434 -10.44 -23.00 -4.85
CA ARG A 434 -11.48 -23.94 -5.29
C ARG A 434 -10.96 -25.07 -6.18
N ARG A 435 -9.99 -24.82 -7.04
CA ARG A 435 -9.44 -25.82 -7.97
C ARG A 435 -8.80 -26.99 -7.26
N THR A 436 -8.19 -26.72 -6.12
CA THR A 436 -7.51 -27.77 -5.35
C THR A 436 -8.48 -28.57 -4.52
N ALA A 437 -9.51 -27.94 -3.92
CA ALA A 437 -10.58 -28.66 -3.23
C ALA A 437 -11.36 -29.68 -4.13
N ARG A 438 -11.27 -29.55 -5.46
CA ARG A 438 -11.86 -30.51 -6.42
C ARG A 438 -10.92 -31.66 -6.83
N ARG A 439 -9.64 -31.59 -6.44
CA ARG A 439 -8.63 -32.61 -6.78
C ARG A 439 -8.31 -33.55 -5.60
N GLN A 440 -8.78 -33.20 -4.41
CA GLN A 440 -8.81 -34.04 -3.20
C GLN A 440 -10.18 -34.73 -3.08
#